data_b08b47da7d1231e296c62d68d78ca1bb
#
_entry.id   b08b47da7d1231e296c62d68d78ca1bb
#
_cell.length_a   1.000
_cell.length_b   1.000
_cell.length_c   1.000
_cell.angle_alpha   90.00
_cell.angle_beta   90.00
_cell.angle_gamma   90.00
#
_symmetry.space_group_name_H-M   'P 1'
#
loop_
_entity.id
_entity.type
_entity.pdbx_description
1 polymer ?
#
loop_
_entity_poly.entity_id
_entity_poly.type
_entity_poly.pdbx_seq_one_letter_code
_entity_poly.pdbx_strand_id
1 'polypeptide(L)'
;MIHLIRDYYLNVDRQSGGCYIIGKAQSFVSERVLLSRIRYYTTLSVALASTAEIALRDAIAAGEVQTLQEAVQELRCIRDEIIAAVGGKEVEQNG
;
A
#
# COMPACT_ATOMS: atom_id res chain seq x y z
N MET A 1 -7.75 2.68 10.90
CA MET A 1 -6.52 2.44 10.11
C MET A 1 -6.58 1.05 9.49
N ILE A 2 -6.25 0.96 8.24
CA ILE A 2 -6.37 -0.28 7.48
C ILE A 2 -4.99 -0.78 7.07
N HIS A 3 -4.68 -2.03 7.39
CA HIS A 3 -3.46 -2.65 6.86
C HIS A 3 -3.68 -2.94 5.37
N LEU A 4 -2.84 -2.36 4.54
CA LEU A 4 -3.02 -2.48 3.10
C LEU A 4 -2.21 -3.65 2.53
N ILE A 5 -0.91 -3.52 2.48
CA ILE A 5 0.00 -4.58 2.06
C ILE A 5 1.33 -4.39 2.77
N ARG A 6 2.03 -5.50 3.04
CA ARG A 6 3.38 -5.47 3.63
C ARG A 6 3.40 -4.57 4.85
N ASP A 7 4.25 -3.54 4.86
CA ASP A 7 4.37 -2.61 5.98
C ASP A 7 3.52 -1.35 5.81
N TYR A 8 2.68 -1.29 4.76
CA TYR A 8 1.94 -0.08 4.44
C TYR A 8 0.52 -0.11 4.95
N TYR A 9 0.10 1.02 5.50
CA TYR A 9 -1.22 1.22 6.10
C TYR A 9 -1.92 2.40 5.48
N LEU A 10 -3.24 2.33 5.42
CA LEU A 10 -4.13 3.35 4.88
C LEU A 10 -4.97 3.96 5.99
N ASN A 11 -5.08 5.27 5.99
CA ASN A 11 -5.94 5.98 6.92
C ASN A 11 -6.52 7.20 6.22
N VAL A 12 -7.40 7.91 6.89
CA VAL A 12 -7.99 9.16 6.38
C VAL A 12 -7.68 10.28 7.35
N ASP A 13 -7.18 11.39 6.84
CA ASP A 13 -6.94 12.58 7.64
C ASP A 13 -8.15 13.50 7.54
N ARG A 14 -8.97 13.49 8.57
CA ARG A 14 -10.17 14.31 8.61
C ARG A 14 -9.88 15.80 8.67
N GLN A 15 -8.75 16.16 9.25
CA GLN A 15 -8.38 17.57 9.40
C GLN A 15 -7.95 18.19 8.07
N SER A 16 -7.43 17.39 7.18
CA SER A 16 -6.98 17.85 5.86
C SER A 16 -8.03 17.63 4.78
N GLY A 17 -9.31 17.75 5.13
CA GLY A 17 -10.38 17.62 4.15
C GLY A 17 -10.67 16.19 3.70
N GLY A 18 -10.26 15.20 4.48
CA GLY A 18 -10.53 13.81 4.15
C GLY A 18 -9.55 13.17 3.19
N CYS A 19 -8.34 13.69 3.11
CA CYS A 19 -7.30 13.08 2.28
C CYS A 19 -6.95 11.69 2.78
N TYR A 20 -6.61 10.81 1.84
CA TYR A 20 -6.10 9.50 2.16
C TYR A 20 -4.63 9.60 2.54
N ILE A 21 -4.25 8.84 3.57
CA ILE A 21 -2.88 8.81 4.06
C ILE A 21 -2.35 7.40 3.88
N ILE A 22 -1.17 7.30 3.26
CA ILE A 22 -0.43 6.04 3.20
C ILE A 22 0.84 6.23 4.01
N GLY A 23 1.10 5.33 4.94
CA GLY A 23 2.31 5.38 5.75
C GLY A 23 2.88 3.98 5.96
N LYS A 24 4.17 3.92 6.22
CA LYS A 24 4.87 2.68 6.51
C LYS A 24 4.89 2.45 8.02
N ALA A 25 4.59 1.24 8.46
CA ALA A 25 4.62 0.91 9.88
C ALA A 25 6.05 1.06 10.40
N GLN A 26 6.22 1.93 11.38
CA GLN A 26 7.50 2.17 12.03
C GLN A 26 7.63 1.37 13.32
N SER A 27 6.56 1.36 14.10
CA SER A 27 6.54 0.62 15.35
C SER A 27 5.11 0.33 15.77
N PHE A 28 4.96 -0.62 16.68
CA PHE A 28 3.68 -0.97 17.28
C PHE A 28 3.78 -0.68 18.77
N VAL A 29 2.94 0.25 19.25
CA VAL A 29 2.93 0.64 20.65
C VAL A 29 1.50 0.48 21.18
N SER A 30 1.31 -0.44 22.14
CA SER A 30 0.01 -0.63 22.79
C SER A 30 -1.14 -0.75 21.80
N GLU A 31 -1.08 -1.65 20.87
CA GLU A 31 -2.10 -1.87 19.84
C GLU A 31 -2.18 -0.76 18.79
N ARG A 32 -1.33 0.26 18.87
CA ARG A 32 -1.27 1.31 17.88
C ARG A 32 -0.11 1.10 16.94
N VAL A 33 -0.33 1.43 15.67
CA VAL A 33 0.71 1.41 14.67
C VAL A 33 1.14 2.85 14.44
N LEU A 34 2.43 3.11 14.63
CA LEU A 34 3.00 4.40 14.30
C LEU A 34 3.51 4.36 12.87
N LEU A 35 3.08 5.33 12.08
CA LEU A 35 3.44 5.40 10.67
C LEU A 35 4.59 6.36 10.45
N SER A 36 5.46 6.01 9.51
CA SER A 36 6.51 6.88 9.01
C SER A 36 6.32 7.09 7.51
N ARG A 37 7.04 8.04 6.95
CA ARG A 37 7.02 8.35 5.51
C ARG A 37 5.59 8.55 5.00
N ILE A 38 4.82 9.35 5.74
CA ILE A 38 3.42 9.61 5.44
C ILE A 38 3.29 10.39 4.15
N ARG A 39 2.37 9.95 3.29
CA ARG A 39 2.03 10.63 2.04
C ARG A 39 0.53 10.82 1.98
N TYR A 40 0.11 11.92 1.37
CA TYR A 40 -1.29 12.32 1.27
C TYR A 40 -1.77 12.22 -0.16
N TYR A 41 -2.98 11.70 -0.32
CA TYR A 41 -3.60 11.52 -1.64
C TYR A 41 -5.05 11.96 -1.59
N THR A 42 -5.53 12.54 -2.69
CA THR A 42 -6.91 13.02 -2.75
C THR A 42 -7.90 11.92 -3.13
N THR A 43 -7.45 10.86 -3.80
CA THR A 43 -8.31 9.76 -4.19
C THR A 43 -7.72 8.43 -3.77
N LEU A 44 -8.59 7.44 -3.55
CA LEU A 44 -8.16 6.10 -3.17
C LEU A 44 -7.38 5.42 -4.30
N SER A 45 -7.84 5.57 -5.54
CA SER A 45 -7.15 4.90 -6.66
C SER A 45 -5.72 5.41 -6.82
N VAL A 46 -5.48 6.70 -6.65
CA VAL A 46 -4.11 7.24 -6.69
C VAL A 46 -3.29 6.74 -5.51
N ALA A 47 -3.90 6.68 -4.32
CA ALA A 47 -3.21 6.15 -3.13
C ALA A 47 -2.78 4.70 -3.33
N LEU A 48 -3.65 3.86 -3.89
CA LEU A 48 -3.34 2.45 -4.12
C LEU A 48 -2.26 2.27 -5.19
N ALA A 49 -2.35 3.02 -6.29
CA ALA A 49 -1.34 2.97 -7.34
C ALA A 49 0.03 3.41 -6.83
N SER A 50 0.06 4.46 -6.01
CA SER A 50 1.31 4.93 -5.41
C SER A 50 1.90 3.93 -4.45
N THR A 51 1.06 3.23 -3.67
CA THR A 51 1.52 2.19 -2.75
C THR A 51 2.19 1.06 -3.53
N ALA A 52 1.64 0.65 -4.66
CA ALA A 52 2.24 -0.39 -5.49
C ALA A 52 3.63 0.03 -5.96
N GLU A 53 3.77 1.27 -6.41
CA GLU A 53 5.06 1.80 -6.87
C GLU A 53 6.07 1.87 -5.74
N ILE A 54 5.66 2.33 -4.56
CA ILE A 54 6.55 2.44 -3.40
C ILE A 54 7.01 1.06 -2.94
N ALA A 55 6.11 0.09 -2.88
CA ALA A 55 6.45 -1.26 -2.49
C ALA A 55 7.44 -1.91 -3.47
N LEU A 56 7.28 -1.63 -4.76
CA LEU A 56 8.22 -2.11 -5.78
C LEU A 56 9.61 -1.48 -5.57
N ARG A 57 9.66 -0.19 -5.31
CA ARG A 57 10.93 0.49 -5.03
C ARG A 57 11.63 -0.11 -3.83
N ASP A 58 10.87 -0.43 -2.78
CA ASP A 58 11.44 -1.05 -1.58
C ASP A 58 12.06 -2.41 -1.91
N ALA A 59 11.38 -3.23 -2.72
CA ALA A 59 11.87 -4.53 -3.12
C ALA A 59 13.17 -4.43 -3.92
N ILE A 60 13.24 -3.45 -4.83
CA ILE A 60 14.44 -3.19 -5.61
C ILE A 60 15.58 -2.74 -4.70
N ALA A 61 15.30 -1.80 -3.79
CA ALA A 61 16.30 -1.28 -2.87
C ALA A 61 16.81 -2.34 -1.91
N ALA A 62 15.97 -3.30 -1.53
CA ALA A 62 16.36 -4.39 -0.66
C ALA A 62 17.14 -5.51 -1.39
N GLY A 63 17.29 -5.41 -2.70
CA GLY A 63 18.00 -6.42 -3.49
C GLY A 63 17.17 -7.65 -3.81
N GLU A 64 15.87 -7.62 -3.52
CA GLU A 64 14.98 -8.75 -3.82
C GLU A 64 14.66 -8.84 -5.31
N VAL A 65 14.77 -7.72 -6.01
CA VAL A 65 14.50 -7.60 -7.44
C VAL A 65 15.75 -7.02 -8.09
N GLN A 66 16.34 -7.76 -9.03
CA GLN A 66 17.60 -7.38 -9.64
C GLN A 66 17.54 -7.22 -11.16
N THR A 67 16.46 -7.65 -11.79
CA THR A 67 16.29 -7.52 -13.24
C THR A 67 14.96 -6.86 -13.53
N LEU A 68 14.83 -6.33 -14.75
CA LEU A 68 13.58 -5.72 -15.19
C LEU A 68 12.44 -6.74 -15.24
N GLN A 69 12.76 -7.96 -15.66
CA GLN A 69 11.79 -9.04 -15.70
C GLN A 69 11.25 -9.35 -14.30
N GLU A 70 12.14 -9.43 -13.32
CA GLU A 70 11.74 -9.63 -11.93
C GLU A 70 10.92 -8.45 -11.42
N ALA A 71 11.25 -7.23 -11.82
CA ALA A 71 10.50 -6.04 -11.41
C ALA A 71 9.07 -6.09 -11.93
N VAL A 72 8.86 -6.49 -13.18
CA VAL A 72 7.52 -6.63 -13.75
C VAL A 72 6.73 -7.70 -13.02
N GLN A 73 7.38 -8.82 -12.70
CA GLN A 73 6.72 -9.91 -11.96
C GLN A 73 6.36 -9.47 -10.56
N GLU A 74 7.25 -8.77 -9.88
CA GLU A 74 7.01 -8.26 -8.54
C GLU A 74 5.86 -7.26 -8.53
N LEU A 75 5.79 -6.38 -9.53
CA LEU A 75 4.69 -5.43 -9.63
C LEU A 75 3.35 -6.12 -9.75
N ARG A 76 3.28 -7.21 -10.52
CA ARG A 76 2.06 -8.02 -10.62
C ARG A 76 1.66 -8.61 -9.29
N CYS A 77 2.63 -9.15 -8.56
CA CYS A 77 2.37 -9.71 -7.22
C CYS A 77 1.84 -8.64 -6.27
N ILE A 78 2.45 -7.45 -6.29
CA ILE A 78 2.03 -6.34 -5.45
C ILE A 78 0.60 -5.91 -5.78
N ARG A 79 0.26 -5.82 -7.06
CA ARG A 79 -1.09 -5.46 -7.49
C ARG A 79 -2.11 -6.49 -7.03
N ASP A 80 -1.77 -7.78 -7.10
CA ASP A 80 -2.64 -8.83 -6.62
C ASP A 80 -2.84 -8.75 -5.12
N GLU A 81 -1.78 -8.42 -4.37
CA GLU A 81 -1.88 -8.20 -2.92
C GLU A 81 -2.83 -7.04 -2.61
N ILE A 82 -2.74 -5.95 -3.36
CA ILE A 82 -3.61 -4.79 -3.16
C ILE A 82 -5.05 -5.14 -3.48
N ILE A 83 -5.30 -5.83 -4.57
CA ILE A 83 -6.64 -6.25 -4.96
C ILE A 83 -7.25 -7.12 -3.86
N ALA A 84 -6.48 -8.06 -3.32
CA ALA A 84 -6.95 -8.91 -2.22
C ALA A 84 -7.25 -8.08 -0.97
N ALA A 85 -6.41 -7.10 -0.67
CA ALA A 85 -6.56 -6.27 0.53
C ALA A 85 -7.79 -5.36 0.46
N VAL A 86 -8.13 -4.85 -0.73
CA VAL A 86 -9.29 -3.96 -0.89
C VAL A 86 -10.59 -4.72 -1.15
N GLY A 87 -10.57 -6.02 -1.00
CA GLY A 87 -11.79 -6.81 -1.08
C GLY A 87 -12.06 -7.41 -2.44
N GLY A 88 -11.08 -8.10 -2.99
CA GLY A 88 -11.23 -8.80 -4.26
C GLY A 88 -12.44 -9.73 -4.29
N LYS A 89 -12.89 -10.19 -3.13
CA LYS A 89 -14.08 -11.03 -3.03
C LYS A 89 -15.34 -10.30 -3.49
N GLU A 90 -15.39 -8.99 -3.29
CA GLU A 90 -16.53 -8.19 -3.71
C GLU A 90 -16.65 -8.19 -5.24
N VAL A 91 -15.51 -8.15 -5.91
CA VAL A 91 -15.48 -8.24 -7.37
C VAL A 91 -15.99 -9.60 -7.83
N GLU A 92 -15.59 -10.66 -7.14
CA GLU A 92 -16.04 -12.02 -7.46
C GLU A 92 -17.54 -12.17 -7.26
N GLN A 93 -18.07 -11.56 -6.21
CA GLN A 93 -19.50 -11.63 -5.92
C GLN A 93 -20.33 -10.92 -6.96
N ASN A 94 -19.79 -9.91 -7.57
CA ASN A 94 -20.47 -9.13 -8.59
C ASN A 94 -20.29 -9.71 -9.99
N GLY A 95 -19.37 -10.64 -10.11
CA GLY A 95 -19.05 -11.25 -11.39
C GLY A 95 -19.90 -12.48 -11.75
#